data_5aa5b75f520d05f642394c2282abf311
#
_entry.id   5aa5b75f520d05f642394c2282abf311
#
_cell.length_a   1.000
_cell.length_b   1.000
_cell.length_c   1.000
_cell.angle_alpha   90.00
_cell.angle_beta   90.00
_cell.angle_gamma   90.00
#
_symmetry.space_group_name_H-M   'P 1'
#
loop_
_entity.id
_entity.type
_entity.pdbx_description
1 polymer ?
#
loop_
_entity_poly.entity_id
_entity_poly.type
_entity_poly.pdbx_seq_one_letter_code
_entity_poly.pdbx_strand_id
1 'polypeptide(L)'
;MGLPGSGKTFLAAALKKALEDKQYQVEWFNADQVREQFNDWDFTPIGRHRQMNRMKLLADKAKRNGSYVICDFVCPTKQLRTDFNADFVVWMNTIDEGRFEDTNQVFERLDNTEYNAIITEHEWWNTLHAKDWAEEIIRRLNTND
;
A
#
# COMPACT_ATOMS: atom_id res chain seq x y z
N MET A 1 1.54 2.08 1.51
CA MET A 1 2.97 1.75 1.70
C MET A 1 3.38 2.08 3.12
N GLY A 2 4.37 1.43 3.67
CA GLY A 2 4.84 1.67 5.04
C GLY A 2 5.52 0.43 5.62
N LEU A 3 6.11 0.59 6.80
CA LEU A 3 6.80 -0.50 7.51
C LEU A 3 5.84 -1.63 7.91
N PRO A 4 6.34 -2.87 8.07
CA PRO A 4 5.53 -3.96 8.61
C PRO A 4 4.97 -3.59 9.99
N GLY A 5 3.68 -3.84 10.19
CA GLY A 5 2.99 -3.49 11.44
C GLY A 5 2.44 -2.08 11.49
N SER A 6 2.52 -1.30 10.41
CA SER A 6 2.03 0.08 10.38
C SER A 6 0.50 0.21 10.21
N GLY A 7 -0.20 -0.89 9.94
CA GLY A 7 -1.67 -0.87 9.77
C GLY A 7 -2.14 -0.95 8.32
N LYS A 8 -1.24 -1.24 7.38
CA LYS A 8 -1.57 -1.31 5.94
C LYS A 8 -2.72 -2.27 5.64
N THR A 9 -2.68 -3.46 6.23
CA THR A 9 -3.69 -4.50 5.99
C THR A 9 -5.05 -4.09 6.54
N PHE A 10 -5.11 -3.46 7.70
CA PHE A 10 -6.35 -2.94 8.28
C PHE A 10 -6.97 -1.86 7.39
N LEU A 11 -6.14 -0.93 6.91
CA LEU A 11 -6.62 0.12 6.02
C LEU A 11 -7.08 -0.46 4.68
N ALA A 12 -6.31 -1.39 4.12
CA ALA A 12 -6.66 -2.03 2.84
C ALA A 12 -8.01 -2.75 2.94
N ALA A 13 -8.26 -3.48 4.02
CA ALA A 13 -9.53 -4.16 4.24
C ALA A 13 -10.70 -3.16 4.34
N ALA A 14 -10.52 -2.08 5.08
CA ALA A 14 -11.54 -1.04 5.23
C ALA A 14 -11.83 -0.33 3.90
N LEU A 15 -10.79 -0.04 3.14
CA LEU A 15 -10.91 0.61 1.83
C LEU A 15 -11.62 -0.30 0.82
N LYS A 16 -11.28 -1.58 0.80
CA LYS A 16 -11.95 -2.56 -0.06
C LYS A 16 -13.44 -2.62 0.26
N LYS A 17 -13.79 -2.73 1.55
CA LYS A 17 -15.20 -2.78 1.97
C LYS A 17 -15.92 -1.50 1.56
N ALA A 18 -15.35 -0.33 1.79
CA ALA A 18 -15.98 0.94 1.48
C ALA A 18 -16.23 1.11 -0.03
N LEU A 19 -15.28 0.69 -0.86
CA LEU A 19 -15.43 0.71 -2.32
C LEU A 19 -16.49 -0.29 -2.80
N GLU A 20 -16.51 -1.50 -2.23
CA GLU A 20 -17.51 -2.51 -2.57
C GLU A 20 -18.92 -2.09 -2.15
N ASP A 21 -19.06 -1.42 -1.01
CA ASP A 21 -20.34 -0.88 -0.56
C ASP A 21 -20.89 0.19 -1.53
N LYS A 22 -20.01 0.83 -2.30
CA LYS A 22 -20.37 1.76 -3.37
C LYS A 22 -20.55 1.06 -4.73
N GLN A 23 -20.53 -0.27 -4.74
CA GLN A 23 -20.74 -1.13 -5.90
C GLN A 23 -19.61 -1.10 -6.93
N TYR A 24 -18.39 -0.75 -6.50
CA TYR A 24 -17.20 -0.86 -7.33
C TYR A 24 -16.61 -2.26 -7.25
N GLN A 25 -16.04 -2.71 -8.35
CA GLN A 25 -15.24 -3.92 -8.40
C GLN A 25 -13.85 -3.62 -7.84
N VAL A 26 -13.37 -4.42 -6.89
CA VAL A 26 -12.10 -4.19 -6.19
C VAL A 26 -11.25 -5.45 -6.18
N GLU A 27 -9.97 -5.30 -6.50
CA GLU A 27 -8.95 -6.32 -6.29
C GLU A 27 -7.95 -5.81 -5.25
N TRP A 28 -7.62 -6.67 -4.29
CA TRP A 28 -6.65 -6.35 -3.25
C TRP A 28 -5.51 -7.36 -3.28
N PHE A 29 -4.29 -6.89 -3.52
CA PHE A 29 -3.08 -7.68 -3.50
C PHE A 29 -2.26 -7.33 -2.26
N ASN A 30 -2.23 -8.27 -1.30
CA ASN A 30 -1.37 -8.19 -0.13
C ASN A 30 -0.03 -8.85 -0.46
N ALA A 31 1.08 -8.17 -0.18
CA ALA A 31 2.40 -8.61 -0.59
C ALA A 31 2.80 -9.97 0.00
N ASP A 32 2.45 -10.24 1.26
CA ASP A 32 2.78 -11.52 1.89
C ASP A 32 2.02 -12.68 1.24
N GLN A 33 0.75 -12.46 0.91
CA GLN A 33 -0.04 -13.46 0.19
C GLN A 33 0.52 -13.72 -1.21
N VAL A 34 0.96 -12.67 -1.89
CA VAL A 34 1.57 -12.80 -3.22
C VAL A 34 2.90 -13.55 -3.12
N ARG A 35 3.74 -13.25 -2.11
CA ARG A 35 4.98 -14.02 -1.88
C ARG A 35 4.70 -15.49 -1.62
N GLU A 36 3.67 -15.79 -0.85
CA GLU A 36 3.26 -17.15 -0.57
C GLU A 36 2.84 -17.89 -1.84
N GLN A 37 2.03 -17.25 -2.69
CA GLN A 37 1.57 -17.82 -3.96
C GLN A 37 2.74 -18.20 -4.88
N PHE A 38 3.77 -17.37 -4.92
CA PHE A 38 4.94 -17.58 -5.76
C PHE A 38 6.09 -18.28 -5.04
N ASN A 39 5.91 -18.62 -3.76
CA ASN A 39 6.95 -19.21 -2.89
C ASN A 39 8.26 -18.44 -2.99
N ASP A 40 8.20 -17.12 -2.88
CA ASP A 40 9.34 -16.23 -3.06
C ASP A 40 9.47 -15.29 -1.86
N TRP A 41 10.35 -15.65 -0.95
CA TRP A 41 10.64 -14.91 0.28
C TRP A 41 12.03 -14.25 0.22
N ASP A 42 12.49 -13.93 -0.97
CA ASP A 42 13.76 -13.26 -1.20
C ASP A 42 13.61 -11.75 -0.94
N PHE A 43 14.24 -11.28 0.14
CA PHE A 43 14.23 -9.87 0.53
C PHE A 43 15.53 -9.14 0.16
N THR A 44 16.37 -9.73 -0.69
CA THR A 44 17.50 -9.03 -1.29
C THR A 44 16.99 -7.91 -2.21
N PRO A 45 17.85 -6.94 -2.61
CA PRO A 45 17.44 -5.92 -3.56
C PRO A 45 16.82 -6.49 -4.85
N ILE A 46 17.38 -7.56 -5.38
CA ILE A 46 16.84 -8.25 -6.57
C ILE A 46 15.48 -8.86 -6.28
N GLY A 47 15.33 -9.52 -5.13
CA GLY A 47 14.07 -10.15 -4.72
C GLY A 47 12.98 -9.13 -4.47
N ARG A 48 13.30 -7.99 -3.86
CA ARG A 48 12.34 -6.89 -3.63
C ARG A 48 11.91 -6.24 -4.94
N HIS A 49 12.81 -6.11 -5.90
CA HIS A 49 12.48 -5.61 -7.24
C HIS A 49 11.55 -6.57 -7.98
N ARG A 50 11.84 -7.87 -7.91
CA ARG A 50 11.00 -8.92 -8.50
C ARG A 50 9.60 -8.90 -7.90
N GLN A 51 9.48 -8.73 -6.59
CA GLN A 51 8.17 -8.62 -5.90
C GLN A 51 7.41 -7.38 -6.38
N MET A 52 8.08 -6.24 -6.46
CA MET A 52 7.45 -5.00 -6.95
C MET A 52 6.92 -5.18 -8.37
N ASN A 53 7.69 -5.76 -9.28
CA ASN A 53 7.27 -6.01 -10.65
C ASN A 53 6.06 -6.95 -10.70
N ARG A 54 6.04 -7.97 -9.86
CA ARG A 54 4.92 -8.91 -9.75
C ARG A 54 3.65 -8.21 -9.30
N MET A 55 3.76 -7.38 -8.26
CA MET A 55 2.64 -6.56 -7.77
C MET A 55 2.13 -5.62 -8.86
N LYS A 56 3.04 -5.00 -9.60
CA LYS A 56 2.69 -4.08 -10.68
C LYS A 56 1.94 -4.79 -11.81
N LEU A 57 2.40 -5.95 -12.22
CA LEU A 57 1.74 -6.72 -13.29
C LEU A 57 0.33 -7.15 -12.88
N LEU A 58 0.16 -7.61 -11.64
CA LEU A 58 -1.15 -7.98 -11.11
C LEU A 58 -2.09 -6.77 -11.07
N ALA A 59 -1.58 -5.63 -10.60
CA ALA A 59 -2.35 -4.40 -10.52
C ALA A 59 -2.78 -3.91 -11.90
N ASP A 60 -1.87 -3.88 -12.86
CA ASP A 60 -2.17 -3.41 -14.22
C ASP A 60 -3.22 -4.30 -14.90
N LYS A 61 -3.15 -5.61 -14.70
CA LYS A 61 -4.14 -6.54 -15.24
C LYS A 61 -5.53 -6.28 -14.63
N ALA A 62 -5.61 -6.12 -13.32
CA ALA A 62 -6.88 -5.87 -12.63
C ALA A 62 -7.48 -4.51 -13.04
N LYS A 63 -6.65 -3.49 -13.24
CA LYS A 63 -7.09 -2.18 -13.74
C LYS A 63 -7.68 -2.31 -15.15
N ARG A 64 -7.03 -3.04 -16.03
CA ARG A 64 -7.56 -3.27 -17.39
C ARG A 64 -8.92 -3.97 -17.38
N ASN A 65 -9.19 -4.77 -16.35
CA ASN A 65 -10.48 -5.43 -16.15
C ASN A 65 -11.54 -4.56 -15.48
N GLY A 66 -11.23 -3.29 -15.23
CA GLY A 66 -12.16 -2.31 -14.67
C GLY A 66 -12.23 -2.26 -13.15
N SER A 67 -11.28 -2.89 -12.46
CA SER A 67 -11.23 -2.88 -10.99
C SER A 67 -10.50 -1.68 -10.43
N TYR A 68 -10.95 -1.20 -9.25
CA TYR A 68 -10.08 -0.48 -8.35
C TYR A 68 -9.07 -1.49 -7.78
N VAL A 69 -7.82 -1.09 -7.65
CA VAL A 69 -6.77 -1.99 -7.17
C VAL A 69 -6.11 -1.42 -5.94
N ILE A 70 -6.03 -2.24 -4.89
CA ILE A 70 -5.31 -1.92 -3.67
C ILE A 70 -4.08 -2.81 -3.62
N CYS A 71 -2.90 -2.19 -3.54
CA CYS A 71 -1.64 -2.89 -3.34
C CYS A 71 -1.07 -2.53 -1.99
N ASP A 72 -1.00 -3.51 -1.12
CA ASP A 72 -0.60 -3.41 0.28
C ASP A 72 0.78 -4.05 0.42
N PHE A 73 1.81 -3.22 0.42
CA PHE A 73 3.19 -3.69 0.56
C PHE A 73 4.13 -2.59 1.08
N VAL A 74 5.29 -2.99 1.57
CA VAL A 74 6.26 -2.06 2.17
C VAL A 74 6.81 -1.09 1.12
N CYS A 75 7.26 -1.60 -0.01
CA CYS A 75 7.88 -0.82 -1.09
C CYS A 75 8.95 0.14 -0.55
N PRO A 76 10.08 -0.40 -0.03
CA PRO A 76 10.91 0.35 0.93
C PRO A 76 11.76 1.45 0.34
N THR A 77 12.03 1.47 -0.95
CA THR A 77 12.93 2.46 -1.54
C THR A 77 12.20 3.38 -2.50
N LYS A 78 12.74 4.59 -2.66
CA LYS A 78 12.20 5.56 -3.61
C LYS A 78 12.21 4.99 -5.04
N GLN A 79 13.27 4.26 -5.41
CA GLN A 79 13.36 3.65 -6.74
C GLN A 79 12.24 2.65 -6.99
N LEU A 80 11.96 1.78 -6.01
CA LEU A 80 10.86 0.81 -6.13
C LEU A 80 9.52 1.51 -6.26
N ARG A 81 9.30 2.56 -5.49
CA ARG A 81 8.05 3.34 -5.55
C ARG A 81 7.89 4.05 -6.90
N THR A 82 8.98 4.62 -7.42
CA THR A 82 8.99 5.25 -8.74
C THR A 82 8.68 4.24 -9.84
N ASP A 83 9.30 3.08 -9.78
CA ASP A 83 9.11 2.02 -10.78
C ASP A 83 7.72 1.40 -10.70
N PHE A 84 7.16 1.28 -9.49
CA PHE A 84 5.78 0.81 -9.30
C PHE A 84 4.77 1.79 -9.89
N ASN A 85 5.00 3.08 -9.70
CA ASN A 85 4.23 4.17 -10.30
C ASN A 85 2.72 4.08 -10.00
N ALA A 86 2.37 4.08 -8.72
CA ALA A 86 0.97 4.04 -8.30
C ALA A 86 0.22 5.32 -8.68
N ASP A 87 -1.07 5.20 -8.98
CA ASP A 87 -1.94 6.35 -9.25
C ASP A 87 -2.24 7.15 -7.97
N PHE A 88 -2.27 6.48 -6.84
CA PHE A 88 -2.52 7.10 -5.53
C PHE A 88 -1.75 6.36 -4.46
N VAL A 89 -0.96 7.07 -3.67
CA VAL A 89 -0.13 6.48 -2.61
C VAL A 89 -0.62 6.95 -1.25
N VAL A 90 -0.89 6.00 -0.37
CA VAL A 90 -1.12 6.26 1.05
C VAL A 90 0.11 5.78 1.82
N TRP A 91 0.74 6.69 2.53
CA TRP A 91 1.86 6.35 3.41
C TRP A 91 1.37 6.15 4.84
N MET A 92 1.50 4.93 5.32
CA MET A 92 1.22 4.58 6.71
C MET A 92 2.44 4.91 7.56
N ASN A 93 2.57 6.16 7.99
CA ASN A 93 3.67 6.65 8.81
C ASN A 93 3.27 6.62 10.30
N THR A 94 2.87 5.44 10.77
CA THR A 94 2.31 5.24 12.10
C THR A 94 3.33 4.72 13.12
N ILE A 95 4.47 4.19 12.65
CA ILE A 95 5.54 3.66 13.47
C ILE A 95 6.90 4.06 12.89
N ASP A 96 7.91 4.19 13.73
CA ASP A 96 9.27 4.55 13.29
C ASP A 96 10.09 3.31 12.92
N GLU A 97 9.81 2.17 13.56
CA GLU A 97 10.50 0.91 13.31
C GLU A 97 9.48 -0.24 13.22
N GLY A 98 9.66 -1.09 12.23
CA GLY A 98 8.93 -2.35 12.13
C GLY A 98 9.69 -3.46 12.88
N ARG A 99 9.09 -4.66 12.91
CA ARG A 99 9.63 -5.81 13.64
C ARG A 99 10.81 -6.52 12.93
N PHE A 100 11.10 -6.13 11.67
CA PHE A 100 12.18 -6.72 10.89
C PHE A 100 13.28 -5.69 10.67
N GLU A 101 14.44 -5.92 11.30
CA GLU A 101 15.56 -4.98 11.26
C GLU A 101 16.13 -4.78 9.85
N ASP A 102 16.21 -5.82 9.04
CA ASP A 102 16.67 -5.71 7.67
C ASP A 102 15.78 -4.77 6.83
N THR A 103 14.47 -4.81 7.07
CA THR A 103 13.53 -3.89 6.41
C THR A 103 13.69 -2.47 6.95
N ASN A 104 13.90 -2.30 8.27
CA ASN A 104 14.14 -0.98 8.86
C ASN A 104 15.37 -0.31 8.24
N GLN A 105 16.43 -1.07 7.97
CA GLN A 105 17.67 -0.53 7.41
C GLN A 105 17.53 -0.09 5.96
N VAL A 106 16.68 -0.72 5.17
CA VAL A 106 16.52 -0.38 3.75
C VAL A 106 15.37 0.58 3.47
N PHE A 107 14.49 0.81 4.44
CA PHE A 107 13.33 1.66 4.26
C PHE A 107 13.74 3.13 4.17
N GLU A 108 13.49 3.72 3.01
CA GLU A 108 13.67 5.15 2.78
C GLU A 108 12.33 5.85 3.03
N ARG A 109 12.32 6.82 3.95
CA ARG A 109 11.12 7.60 4.25
C ARG A 109 10.64 8.31 2.98
N LEU A 110 9.31 8.39 2.80
CA LEU A 110 8.74 9.08 1.65
C LEU A 110 8.90 10.59 1.83
N ASP A 111 9.21 11.29 0.74
CA ASP A 111 9.11 12.74 0.72
C ASP A 111 7.69 13.15 0.26
N ASN A 112 7.38 14.45 0.35
CA ASN A 112 6.05 14.97 0.05
C ASN A 112 5.63 14.86 -1.41
N THR A 113 6.54 14.47 -2.30
CA THR A 113 6.20 14.22 -3.71
C THR A 113 5.75 12.78 -3.97
N GLU A 114 5.95 11.89 -3.01
CA GLU A 114 5.74 10.46 -3.19
C GLU A 114 4.41 9.95 -2.64
N TYR A 115 3.64 10.78 -1.94
CA TYR A 115 2.35 10.34 -1.39
C TYR A 115 1.24 11.34 -1.64
N ASN A 116 0.02 10.83 -1.68
CA ASN A 116 -1.21 11.63 -1.81
C ASN A 116 -1.95 11.75 -0.48
N ALA A 117 -1.69 10.82 0.43
CA ALA A 117 -2.19 10.86 1.79
C ALA A 117 -1.13 10.28 2.73
N ILE A 118 -0.99 10.88 3.90
CA ILE A 118 -0.12 10.39 4.97
C ILE A 118 -0.96 10.18 6.23
N ILE A 119 -0.79 9.04 6.86
CA ILE A 119 -1.47 8.72 8.12
C ILE A 119 -0.41 8.59 9.20
N THR A 120 -0.46 9.47 10.18
CA THR A 120 0.50 9.50 11.29
C THR A 120 0.03 8.63 12.44
N GLU A 121 0.95 8.33 13.37
CA GLU A 121 0.66 7.55 14.57
C GLU A 121 -0.53 8.12 15.35
N HIS A 122 -0.52 9.43 15.60
CA HIS A 122 -1.58 10.07 16.36
C HIS A 122 -2.95 9.92 15.71
N GLU A 123 -3.04 10.18 14.42
CA GLU A 123 -4.29 10.09 13.67
C GLU A 123 -4.82 8.65 13.63
N TRP A 124 -3.92 7.67 13.45
CA TRP A 124 -4.30 6.27 13.32
C TRP A 124 -4.84 5.70 14.64
N TRP A 125 -4.18 6.01 15.75
CA TRP A 125 -4.52 5.40 17.03
C TRP A 125 -5.51 6.21 17.87
N ASN A 126 -5.58 7.52 17.68
CA ASN A 126 -6.27 8.42 18.61
C ASN A 126 -7.42 9.24 18.02
N THR A 127 -7.47 9.46 16.72
CA THR A 127 -8.40 10.42 16.12
C THR A 127 -9.36 9.80 15.11
N LEU A 128 -8.81 9.14 14.08
CA LEU A 128 -9.60 8.54 13.02
C LEU A 128 -9.40 7.03 12.97
N HIS A 129 -10.46 6.30 12.62
CA HIS A 129 -10.42 4.86 12.44
C HIS A 129 -10.22 4.52 10.96
N ALA A 130 -9.87 3.26 10.68
CA ALA A 130 -9.62 2.79 9.31
C ALA A 130 -10.81 3.09 8.37
N LYS A 131 -12.04 2.95 8.86
CA LYS A 131 -13.25 3.27 8.08
C LYS A 131 -13.29 4.73 7.67
N ASP A 132 -12.98 5.65 8.58
CA ASP A 132 -12.99 7.09 8.30
C ASP A 132 -11.91 7.45 7.30
N TRP A 133 -10.72 6.87 7.43
CA TRP A 133 -9.64 7.05 6.46
C TRP A 133 -10.00 6.48 5.09
N ALA A 134 -10.68 5.33 5.04
CA ALA A 134 -11.13 4.76 3.77
C ALA A 134 -12.07 5.72 3.03
N GLU A 135 -13.03 6.31 3.73
CA GLU A 135 -13.94 7.31 3.14
C GLU A 135 -13.19 8.56 2.67
N GLU A 136 -12.24 9.04 3.45
CA GLU A 136 -11.42 10.21 3.07
C GLU A 136 -10.56 9.91 1.82
N ILE A 137 -9.98 8.74 1.73
CA ILE A 137 -9.21 8.33 0.55
C ILE A 137 -10.11 8.30 -0.68
N ILE A 138 -11.28 7.71 -0.58
CA ILE A 138 -12.25 7.65 -1.69
C ILE A 138 -12.64 9.05 -2.12
N ARG A 139 -12.90 9.95 -1.17
CA ARG A 139 -13.20 11.35 -1.48
C ARG A 139 -12.07 12.00 -2.29
N ARG A 140 -10.83 11.79 -1.87
CA ARG A 140 -9.65 12.35 -2.57
C ARG A 140 -9.46 11.75 -3.96
N LEU A 141 -9.71 10.45 -4.12
CA LEU A 141 -9.66 9.80 -5.43
C LEU A 141 -10.66 10.45 -6.40
N ASN A 142 -11.87 10.71 -5.95
CA ASN A 142 -12.93 11.28 -6.79
C ASN A 142 -12.69 12.76 -7.13
N THR A 143 -11.93 13.50 -6.33
CA THR A 143 -11.61 14.90 -6.60
C THR A 143 -10.40 15.08 -7.50
N ASN A 144 -9.59 14.04 -7.68
CA ASN A 144 -8.38 14.07 -8.51
C ASN A 144 -8.64 13.60 -9.95
N ASP A 145 -9.86 13.23 -10.27
CA ASP A 145 -10.27 12.81 -11.62
C ASP A 145 -10.58 14.01 -12.53
#